data_6486c31077986bb95409924bce133146
#
_entry.id   6486c31077986bb95409924bce133146
#
_cell.length_a   1.000
_cell.length_b   1.000
_cell.length_c   1.000
_cell.angle_alpha   90.00
_cell.angle_beta   90.00
_cell.angle_gamma   90.00
#
_symmetry.space_group_name_H-M   'P 1'
#
loop_
_entity.id
_entity.type
_entity.pdbx_description
1 polymer ?
#
loop_
_entity_poly.entity_id
_entity_poly.type
_entity_poly.pdbx_seq_one_letter_code
_entity_poly.pdbx_strand_id
1 'polypeptide(L)'
;QGPTAAIVPIKQLGTNGGGYFGVNSSHPLENPTYLTNMIECWAILILPMAMVFAFGFYLKRKKLAYSIFGVMLFAYLAGVWINVSQETGGNPRIDAMGIAQDNGAMEGKEVRLGSAATALWSVTTTVTSNGSVNGMHDSTMPLSGMIEMLNMQINTWFGGVGVGWMNYFTFIIIAVFISGLMVGRTPEFLGKKIEAREMKIATIVTLLHPFVILVGTSLAAYLYVHAPSFVENEGGWLNNPGFHGLSEMLYEFTSCAANNGSGFEGLGDNTWFWNYSCGIVLILGRFVPIVGQVA
;
A
#
# COMPACT_ATOMS: atom_id res chain seq x y z
N GLN A 1 -9.61 24.55 0.50
CA GLN A 1 -9.99 25.87 -0.01
C GLN A 1 -10.13 25.79 -1.53
N GLY A 2 -11.23 26.33 -2.08
CA GLY A 2 -11.50 26.26 -3.50
C GLY A 2 -11.63 24.85 -4.04
N PRO A 3 -11.10 24.54 -5.23
CA PRO A 3 -11.20 23.21 -5.84
C PRO A 3 -10.51 22.12 -5.02
N THR A 4 -9.48 22.45 -4.26
CA THR A 4 -8.77 21.52 -3.36
C THR A 4 -9.72 20.91 -2.32
N ALA A 5 -10.64 21.72 -1.76
CA ALA A 5 -11.60 21.24 -0.75
C ALA A 5 -12.60 20.22 -1.30
N ALA A 6 -12.84 20.20 -2.60
CA ALA A 6 -13.68 19.19 -3.24
C ALA A 6 -12.91 17.88 -3.49
N ILE A 7 -11.63 17.98 -3.83
CA ILE A 7 -10.79 16.82 -4.17
C ILE A 7 -10.39 16.02 -2.93
N VAL A 8 -10.03 16.69 -1.82
CA VAL A 8 -9.55 16.02 -0.59
C VAL A 8 -10.54 14.98 -0.04
N PRO A 9 -11.84 15.24 0.13
CA PRO A 9 -12.78 14.21 0.57
C PRO A 9 -12.87 13.02 -0.40
N ILE A 10 -12.83 13.28 -1.72
CA ILE A 10 -12.92 12.23 -2.75
C ILE A 10 -11.71 11.31 -2.66
N LYS A 11 -10.50 11.89 -2.62
CA LYS A 11 -9.26 11.11 -2.58
C LYS A 11 -9.14 10.25 -1.31
N GLN A 12 -9.64 10.73 -0.19
CA GLN A 12 -9.51 10.02 1.09
C GLN A 12 -10.61 8.99 1.31
N LEU A 13 -11.88 9.37 1.18
CA LEU A 13 -13.02 8.44 1.36
C LEU A 13 -13.06 7.34 0.31
N GLY A 14 -12.71 7.67 -0.95
CA GLY A 14 -12.67 6.71 -2.04
C GLY A 14 -11.42 5.82 -2.05
N THR A 15 -10.44 6.08 -1.17
CA THR A 15 -9.11 5.50 -1.21
C THR A 15 -8.46 5.59 -2.59
N ASN A 16 -8.68 6.72 -3.26
CA ASN A 16 -8.11 7.00 -4.60
C ASN A 16 -6.67 7.50 -4.52
N GLY A 17 -6.35 8.20 -3.42
CA GLY A 17 -5.06 8.83 -3.23
C GLY A 17 -4.78 10.01 -4.16
N GLY A 18 -3.49 10.33 -4.27
CA GLY A 18 -3.03 11.50 -4.98
C GLY A 18 -3.32 12.81 -4.25
N GLY A 19 -3.17 13.91 -4.93
CA GLY A 19 -3.41 15.25 -4.39
C GLY A 19 -3.68 16.26 -5.50
N TYR A 20 -4.19 17.42 -5.11
CA TYR A 20 -4.28 18.57 -6.00
C TYR A 20 -2.90 19.17 -6.26
N PHE A 21 -2.04 19.12 -5.23
CA PHE A 21 -0.63 19.52 -5.31
C PHE A 21 0.26 18.28 -5.39
N GLY A 22 1.44 18.41 -6.01
CA GLY A 22 2.36 17.30 -6.23
C GLY A 22 2.83 16.60 -4.95
N VAL A 23 2.92 17.35 -3.83
CA VAL A 23 3.28 16.82 -2.51
C VAL A 23 2.08 16.30 -1.71
N ASN A 24 0.95 16.14 -2.33
CA ASN A 24 -0.28 15.59 -1.72
C ASN A 24 -0.68 16.29 -0.41
N SER A 25 -1.03 15.49 0.61
CA SER A 25 -1.44 15.99 1.94
C SER A 25 -0.27 16.50 2.81
N SER A 26 0.95 16.60 2.28
CA SER A 26 2.01 17.42 2.86
C SER A 26 1.75 18.90 2.62
N HIS A 27 1.05 19.26 1.56
CA HIS A 27 0.77 20.64 1.21
C HIS A 27 -0.18 21.32 2.22
N PRO A 28 0.15 22.53 2.73
CA PRO A 28 -0.68 23.19 3.76
C PRO A 28 -2.12 23.50 3.34
N LEU A 29 -2.39 23.68 2.03
CA LEU A 29 -3.74 23.92 1.53
C LEU A 29 -4.60 22.66 1.42
N GLU A 30 -3.98 21.48 1.39
CA GLU A 30 -4.70 20.20 1.44
C GLU A 30 -4.93 19.75 2.89
N ASN A 31 -3.89 19.81 3.71
CA ASN A 31 -3.88 19.33 5.09
C ASN A 31 -3.25 20.40 6.01
N PRO A 32 -3.99 21.46 6.36
CA PRO A 32 -3.42 22.63 7.05
C PRO A 32 -3.09 22.40 8.52
N THR A 33 -3.82 21.52 9.21
CA THR A 33 -3.72 21.36 10.66
C THR A 33 -3.62 19.91 11.08
N TYR A 34 -3.20 19.68 12.33
CA TYR A 34 -3.22 18.35 12.92
C TYR A 34 -4.63 17.75 12.97
N LEU A 35 -5.65 18.56 13.17
CA LEU A 35 -7.05 18.11 13.15
C LEU A 35 -7.45 17.60 11.77
N THR A 36 -7.10 18.34 10.69
CA THR A 36 -7.38 17.90 9.32
C THR A 36 -6.63 16.60 9.01
N ASN A 37 -5.39 16.47 9.47
CA ASN A 37 -4.61 15.24 9.34
C ASN A 37 -5.32 14.03 9.96
N MET A 38 -5.85 14.17 11.17
CA MET A 38 -6.59 13.11 11.85
C MET A 38 -7.92 12.78 11.15
N ILE A 39 -8.63 13.79 10.66
CA ILE A 39 -9.88 13.60 9.90
C ILE A 39 -9.61 12.86 8.58
N GLU A 40 -8.56 13.22 7.87
CA GLU A 40 -8.17 12.57 6.63
C GLU A 40 -7.74 11.10 6.87
N CYS A 41 -6.94 10.81 7.89
CA CYS A 41 -6.60 9.44 8.29
C CYS A 41 -7.85 8.61 8.60
N TRP A 42 -8.80 9.19 9.34
CA TRP A 42 -10.08 8.54 9.63
C TRP A 42 -10.88 8.29 8.35
N ALA A 43 -10.93 9.27 7.45
CA ALA A 43 -11.65 9.15 6.18
C ALA A 43 -11.09 8.03 5.28
N ILE A 44 -9.78 7.84 5.27
CA ILE A 44 -9.12 6.74 4.54
C ILE A 44 -9.57 5.36 5.06
N LEU A 45 -9.75 5.22 6.38
CA LEU A 45 -10.01 3.93 7.03
C LEU A 45 -11.49 3.56 7.10
N ILE A 46 -12.39 4.55 7.20
CA ILE A 46 -13.78 4.30 7.61
C ILE A 46 -14.54 3.40 6.65
N LEU A 47 -14.42 3.62 5.34
CA LEU A 47 -15.13 2.82 4.34
C LEU A 47 -14.58 1.40 4.22
N PRO A 48 -13.25 1.17 4.08
CA PRO A 48 -12.69 -0.18 4.08
C PRO A 48 -13.05 -0.98 5.34
N MET A 49 -12.99 -0.36 6.52
CA MET A 49 -13.41 -1.00 7.77
C MET A 49 -14.90 -1.35 7.78
N ALA A 50 -15.75 -0.43 7.35
CA ALA A 50 -17.20 -0.63 7.31
C ALA A 50 -17.59 -1.79 6.38
N MET A 51 -16.88 -2.01 5.28
CA MET A 51 -17.16 -3.09 4.33
C MET A 51 -17.00 -4.48 4.95
N VAL A 52 -16.07 -4.67 5.87
CA VAL A 52 -15.90 -5.94 6.59
C VAL A 52 -17.16 -6.28 7.41
N PHE A 53 -17.73 -5.28 8.06
CA PHE A 53 -18.97 -5.46 8.82
C PHE A 53 -20.19 -5.60 7.92
N ALA A 54 -20.27 -4.84 6.82
CA ALA A 54 -21.34 -4.97 5.84
C ALA A 54 -21.44 -6.41 5.31
N PHE A 55 -20.30 -7.04 5.00
CA PHE A 55 -20.25 -8.45 4.63
C PHE A 55 -20.77 -9.37 5.73
N GLY A 56 -20.37 -9.16 6.99
CA GLY A 56 -20.86 -9.94 8.12
C GLY A 56 -22.37 -9.83 8.31
N PHE A 57 -22.94 -8.65 8.07
CA PHE A 57 -24.40 -8.44 8.08
C PHE A 57 -25.07 -9.15 6.90
N TYR A 58 -24.54 -9.01 5.70
CA TYR A 58 -25.06 -9.66 4.49
C TYR A 58 -25.11 -11.18 4.65
N LEU A 59 -24.04 -11.80 5.13
CA LEU A 59 -23.97 -13.24 5.39
C LEU A 59 -24.70 -13.70 6.64
N LYS A 60 -25.24 -12.78 7.45
CA LYS A 60 -25.82 -13.08 8.79
C LYS A 60 -24.82 -13.82 9.72
N ARG A 61 -23.52 -13.60 9.53
CA ARG A 61 -22.42 -14.23 10.29
C ARG A 61 -21.54 -13.18 10.96
N LYS A 62 -22.08 -12.45 11.91
CA LYS A 62 -21.36 -11.36 12.61
C LYS A 62 -20.04 -11.81 13.23
N LYS A 63 -19.97 -13.02 13.83
CA LYS A 63 -18.74 -13.55 14.43
C LYS A 63 -17.59 -13.65 13.41
N LEU A 64 -17.86 -14.06 12.17
CA LEU A 64 -16.86 -14.10 11.11
C LEU A 64 -16.32 -12.70 10.80
N ALA A 65 -17.19 -11.70 10.66
CA ALA A 65 -16.77 -10.32 10.44
C ALA A 65 -15.89 -9.78 11.56
N TYR A 66 -16.26 -10.01 12.81
CA TYR A 66 -15.43 -9.61 13.96
C TYR A 66 -14.06 -10.32 13.97
N SER A 67 -13.99 -11.60 13.62
CA SER A 67 -12.72 -12.31 13.52
C SER A 67 -11.81 -11.75 12.41
N ILE A 68 -12.37 -11.49 11.23
CA ILE A 68 -11.64 -10.89 10.10
C ILE A 68 -11.16 -9.48 10.47
N PHE A 69 -12.08 -8.65 10.99
CA PHE A 69 -11.73 -7.30 11.41
C PHE A 69 -10.65 -7.29 12.50
N GLY A 70 -10.72 -8.22 13.46
CA GLY A 70 -9.71 -8.36 14.51
C GLY A 70 -8.31 -8.66 13.97
N VAL A 71 -8.19 -9.54 12.97
CA VAL A 71 -6.91 -9.86 12.32
C VAL A 71 -6.37 -8.64 11.55
N MET A 72 -7.23 -7.99 10.77
CA MET A 72 -6.84 -6.79 10.01
C MET A 72 -6.42 -5.65 10.93
N LEU A 73 -7.21 -5.41 11.99
CA LEU A 73 -6.91 -4.37 12.98
C LEU A 73 -5.60 -4.66 13.74
N PHE A 74 -5.37 -5.92 14.11
CA PHE A 74 -4.10 -6.32 14.76
C PHE A 74 -2.91 -6.02 13.87
N ALA A 75 -2.95 -6.40 12.59
CA ALA A 75 -1.88 -6.14 11.64
C ALA A 75 -1.65 -4.63 11.45
N TYR A 76 -2.72 -3.86 11.31
CA TYR A 76 -2.66 -2.41 11.22
C TYR A 76 -2.00 -1.77 12.44
N LEU A 77 -2.47 -2.11 13.64
CA LEU A 77 -1.94 -1.56 14.89
C LEU A 77 -0.48 -1.97 15.14
N ALA A 78 -0.09 -3.19 14.77
CA ALA A 78 1.30 -3.63 14.82
C ALA A 78 2.18 -2.82 13.87
N GLY A 79 1.74 -2.58 12.64
CA GLY A 79 2.42 -1.72 11.69
C GLY A 79 2.55 -0.28 12.19
N VAL A 80 1.47 0.30 12.70
CA VAL A 80 1.49 1.65 13.29
C VAL A 80 2.48 1.72 14.46
N TRP A 81 2.45 0.75 15.37
CA TRP A 81 3.37 0.72 16.50
C TRP A 81 4.83 0.67 16.06
N ILE A 82 5.15 -0.18 15.08
CA ILE A 82 6.51 -0.28 14.54
C ILE A 82 6.92 1.06 13.90
N ASN A 83 6.12 1.60 12.97
CA ASN A 83 6.48 2.83 12.27
C ASN A 83 6.61 4.02 13.23
N VAL A 84 5.65 4.21 14.12
CA VAL A 84 5.72 5.31 15.10
C VAL A 84 6.96 5.17 15.97
N SER A 85 7.27 3.96 16.47
CA SER A 85 8.46 3.76 17.31
C SER A 85 9.77 4.02 16.57
N GLN A 86 9.86 3.66 15.28
CA GLN A 86 11.04 3.91 14.47
C GLN A 86 11.21 5.40 14.14
N GLU A 87 10.14 6.05 13.70
CA GLU A 87 10.21 7.46 13.28
C GLU A 87 10.41 8.43 14.46
N THR A 88 9.80 8.13 15.61
CA THR A 88 10.00 8.96 16.82
C THR A 88 11.34 8.70 17.51
N GLY A 89 11.96 7.53 17.26
CA GLY A 89 13.29 7.19 17.81
C GLY A 89 14.43 7.95 17.16
N GLY A 90 14.21 8.62 16.03
CA GLY A 90 15.24 9.32 15.28
C GLY A 90 16.13 8.40 14.43
N ASN A 91 17.00 9.01 13.62
CA ASN A 91 17.93 8.29 12.75
C ASN A 91 19.29 8.12 13.44
N PRO A 92 19.72 6.87 13.74
CA PRO A 92 21.00 6.62 14.44
C PRO A 92 22.23 7.19 13.72
N ARG A 93 22.18 7.37 12.39
CA ARG A 93 23.29 7.96 11.63
C ARG A 93 23.40 9.46 11.89
N ILE A 94 22.26 10.15 12.02
CA ILE A 94 22.19 11.58 12.33
C ILE A 94 22.64 11.81 13.80
N ASP A 95 22.23 10.92 14.72
CA ASP A 95 22.69 10.94 16.11
C ASP A 95 24.22 10.78 16.21
N ALA A 96 24.79 9.90 15.39
CA ALA A 96 26.23 9.70 15.32
C ALA A 96 27.01 10.93 14.81
N MET A 97 26.33 11.84 14.10
CA MET A 97 26.90 13.14 13.69
C MET A 97 26.80 14.21 14.79
N GLY A 98 26.20 13.89 15.94
CA GLY A 98 26.00 14.82 17.03
C GLY A 98 24.87 15.84 16.82
N ILE A 99 23.95 15.55 15.91
CA ILE A 99 22.79 16.39 15.61
C ILE A 99 21.61 15.92 16.47
N ALA A 100 21.07 16.84 17.29
CA ALA A 100 19.90 16.55 18.13
C ALA A 100 18.65 16.30 17.28
N GLN A 101 17.88 15.27 17.64
CA GLN A 101 16.66 14.86 16.95
C GLN A 101 15.47 14.81 17.93
N ASP A 102 15.23 15.90 18.65
CA ASP A 102 14.18 15.99 19.67
C ASP A 102 12.76 15.66 19.14
N ASN A 103 12.54 15.85 17.83
CA ASN A 103 11.27 15.55 17.16
C ASN A 103 11.27 14.22 16.39
N GLY A 104 12.27 13.35 16.59
CA GLY A 104 12.46 12.12 15.86
C GLY A 104 13.07 12.33 14.46
N ALA A 105 12.92 11.34 13.57
CA ALA A 105 13.40 11.39 12.19
C ALA A 105 12.53 12.35 11.36
N MET A 106 12.99 13.57 11.16
CA MET A 106 12.22 14.64 10.49
C MET A 106 12.54 14.80 9.00
N GLU A 107 13.48 14.02 8.46
CA GLU A 107 13.78 14.03 7.04
C GLU A 107 12.52 13.72 6.23
N GLY A 108 12.26 14.51 5.18
CA GLY A 108 11.08 14.35 4.31
C GLY A 108 9.71 14.53 4.99
N LYS A 109 9.66 15.08 6.21
CA LYS A 109 8.44 15.25 6.99
C LYS A 109 8.14 16.72 7.30
N GLU A 110 6.86 17.02 7.37
CA GLU A 110 6.38 18.37 7.68
C GLU A 110 6.48 18.65 9.19
N VAL A 111 7.17 19.74 9.56
CA VAL A 111 7.35 20.15 10.96
C VAL A 111 6.01 20.34 11.68
N ARG A 112 4.99 20.86 11.00
CA ARG A 112 3.66 21.09 11.58
C ARG A 112 2.92 19.80 11.96
N LEU A 113 3.26 18.67 11.35
CA LEU A 113 2.63 17.36 11.58
C LEU A 113 3.48 16.47 12.50
N GLY A 114 4.80 16.50 12.32
CA GLY A 114 5.74 15.72 13.10
C GLY A 114 5.90 14.27 12.63
N SER A 115 6.90 13.59 13.19
CA SER A 115 7.28 12.23 12.82
C SER A 115 6.19 11.19 13.12
N ALA A 116 5.54 11.28 14.27
CA ALA A 116 4.50 10.32 14.67
C ALA A 116 3.25 10.36 13.77
N ALA A 117 2.80 11.57 13.41
CA ALA A 117 1.62 11.71 12.53
C ALA A 117 1.91 11.25 11.11
N THR A 118 3.14 11.46 10.61
CA THR A 118 3.56 10.96 9.31
C THR A 118 3.68 9.44 9.32
N ALA A 119 4.25 8.85 10.37
CA ALA A 119 4.32 7.39 10.54
C ALA A 119 2.94 6.74 10.58
N LEU A 120 1.97 7.33 11.27
CA LEU A 120 0.58 6.85 11.27
C LEU A 120 -0.02 6.91 9.87
N TRP A 121 0.22 8.00 9.14
CA TRP A 121 -0.31 8.18 7.79
C TRP A 121 0.28 7.17 6.81
N SER A 122 1.59 6.94 6.84
CA SER A 122 2.26 6.02 5.91
C SER A 122 1.71 4.59 6.02
N VAL A 123 1.46 4.12 7.23
CA VAL A 123 0.79 2.82 7.44
C VAL A 123 -0.66 2.87 6.97
N THR A 124 -1.40 3.95 7.28
CA THR A 124 -2.81 4.09 6.91
C THR A 124 -3.01 4.07 5.40
N THR A 125 -2.17 4.80 4.65
CA THR A 125 -2.25 4.88 3.19
C THR A 125 -1.85 3.57 2.51
N THR A 126 -0.90 2.82 3.09
CA THR A 126 -0.40 1.57 2.51
C THR A 126 -1.30 0.37 2.82
N VAL A 127 -1.94 0.28 3.98
CA VAL A 127 -2.91 -0.78 4.29
C VAL A 127 -4.24 -0.64 3.54
N THR A 128 -4.56 0.57 3.07
CA THR A 128 -5.81 0.85 2.35
C THR A 128 -5.65 1.04 0.86
N SER A 129 -4.43 0.90 0.32
CA SER A 129 -4.10 1.21 -1.08
C SER A 129 -4.59 2.61 -1.51
N ASN A 130 -4.49 3.59 -0.60
CA ASN A 130 -4.93 4.97 -0.86
C ASN A 130 -3.93 5.73 -1.75
N GLY A 131 -2.65 5.77 -1.34
CA GLY A 131 -1.57 6.42 -2.08
C GLY A 131 -1.36 7.91 -1.79
N SER A 132 -2.26 8.59 -1.08
CA SER A 132 -1.95 9.93 -0.61
C SER A 132 -0.90 9.90 0.49
N VAL A 133 0.01 10.88 0.49
CA VAL A 133 1.10 10.99 1.46
C VAL A 133 1.06 12.34 2.17
N ASN A 134 1.53 12.39 3.40
CA ASN A 134 1.76 13.63 4.15
C ASN A 134 3.22 13.85 4.53
N GLY A 135 4.11 13.07 3.96
CA GLY A 135 5.55 13.11 4.05
C GLY A 135 6.16 12.17 3.01
N MET A 136 7.46 12.24 2.79
CA MET A 136 8.16 11.40 1.83
C MET A 136 8.39 10.00 2.41
N HIS A 137 7.91 8.97 1.72
CA HIS A 137 8.10 7.58 2.13
C HIS A 137 9.54 7.10 1.92
N ASP A 138 10.24 7.66 0.95
CA ASP A 138 11.66 7.38 0.70
C ASP A 138 12.56 7.75 1.88
N SER A 139 12.17 8.76 2.65
CA SER A 139 12.89 9.26 3.83
C SER A 139 12.46 8.59 5.14
N THR A 140 11.64 7.55 5.08
CA THR A 140 11.27 6.79 6.29
C THR A 140 12.40 5.86 6.73
N MET A 141 12.40 5.52 8.01
CA MET A 141 13.37 4.56 8.55
C MET A 141 13.26 3.21 7.83
N PRO A 142 14.35 2.44 7.66
CA PRO A 142 14.34 1.22 6.86
C PRO A 142 13.26 0.21 7.27
N LEU A 143 12.97 0.09 8.55
CA LEU A 143 11.92 -0.80 9.04
C LEU A 143 10.52 -0.25 8.74
N SER A 144 10.35 1.07 8.77
CA SER A 144 9.11 1.72 8.37
C SER A 144 8.82 1.49 6.89
N GLY A 145 9.79 1.72 6.01
CA GLY A 145 9.65 1.47 4.58
C GLY A 145 9.38 -0.01 4.26
N MET A 146 9.97 -0.94 5.02
CA MET A 146 9.66 -2.36 4.92
C MET A 146 8.18 -2.65 5.25
N ILE A 147 7.63 -2.06 6.31
CA ILE A 147 6.21 -2.23 6.67
C ILE A 147 5.29 -1.64 5.61
N GLU A 148 5.63 -0.48 5.06
CA GLU A 148 4.88 0.16 3.98
C GLU A 148 4.81 -0.74 2.74
N MET A 149 5.96 -1.29 2.29
CA MET A 149 6.01 -2.26 1.20
C MET A 149 5.23 -3.54 1.51
N LEU A 150 5.39 -4.09 2.71
CA LEU A 150 4.73 -5.33 3.13
C LEU A 150 3.21 -5.18 3.12
N ASN A 151 2.68 -4.05 3.58
CA ASN A 151 1.25 -3.76 3.54
C ASN A 151 0.70 -3.84 2.12
N MET A 152 1.40 -3.24 1.16
CA MET A 152 1.00 -3.24 -0.24
C MET A 152 1.24 -4.60 -0.93
N GLN A 153 2.30 -5.34 -0.56
CA GLN A 153 2.56 -6.69 -1.09
C GLN A 153 1.50 -7.70 -0.63
N ILE A 154 1.03 -7.60 0.60
CA ILE A 154 -0.08 -8.43 1.10
C ILE A 154 -1.40 -7.97 0.50
N ASN A 155 -1.64 -6.67 0.40
CA ASN A 155 -2.79 -6.01 -0.23
C ASN A 155 -4.15 -6.58 0.18
N THR A 156 -4.29 -6.99 1.44
CA THR A 156 -5.50 -7.63 1.97
C THR A 156 -5.94 -7.10 3.33
N TRP A 157 -5.15 -6.28 4.02
CA TRP A 157 -5.52 -5.80 5.35
C TRP A 157 -6.86 -5.07 5.27
N PHE A 158 -6.93 -3.80 5.08
CA PHE A 158 -8.18 -3.13 4.74
C PHE A 158 -8.34 -2.96 3.24
N GLY A 159 -7.21 -2.80 2.51
CA GLY A 159 -7.14 -2.62 1.07
C GLY A 159 -7.90 -1.39 0.57
N GLY A 160 -7.92 -1.17 -0.74
CA GLY A 160 -8.77 -0.16 -1.34
C GLY A 160 -10.26 -0.47 -1.13
N VAL A 161 -11.13 0.53 -1.20
CA VAL A 161 -12.58 0.36 -1.01
C VAL A 161 -13.11 -0.76 -1.90
N GLY A 162 -13.44 -1.89 -1.30
CA GLY A 162 -13.93 -3.10 -1.94
C GLY A 162 -12.86 -4.08 -2.39
N VAL A 163 -11.77 -3.64 -2.99
CA VAL A 163 -10.75 -4.53 -3.60
C VAL A 163 -9.96 -5.32 -2.55
N GLY A 164 -9.51 -4.69 -1.48
CA GLY A 164 -8.77 -5.39 -0.43
C GLY A 164 -9.61 -6.46 0.26
N TRP A 165 -10.90 -6.19 0.46
CA TRP A 165 -11.85 -7.15 0.94
C TRP A 165 -12.01 -8.34 -0.03
N MET A 166 -12.12 -8.09 -1.34
CA MET A 166 -12.20 -9.12 -2.36
C MET A 166 -10.93 -9.98 -2.39
N ASN A 167 -9.76 -9.38 -2.28
CA ASN A 167 -8.49 -10.10 -2.17
C ASN A 167 -8.45 -11.00 -0.93
N TYR A 168 -8.88 -10.49 0.22
CA TYR A 168 -8.96 -11.28 1.44
C TYR A 168 -9.90 -12.48 1.28
N PHE A 169 -11.03 -12.29 0.60
CA PHE A 169 -11.97 -13.36 0.27
C PHE A 169 -11.32 -14.46 -0.60
N THR A 170 -10.51 -14.09 -1.56
CA THR A 170 -9.74 -15.02 -2.39
C THR A 170 -8.81 -15.89 -1.54
N PHE A 171 -8.10 -15.29 -0.58
CA PHE A 171 -7.27 -16.06 0.36
C PHE A 171 -8.10 -17.00 1.24
N ILE A 172 -9.31 -16.60 1.67
CA ILE A 172 -10.20 -17.50 2.41
C ILE A 172 -10.59 -18.71 1.55
N ILE A 173 -10.92 -18.52 0.28
CA ILE A 173 -11.25 -19.63 -0.64
C ILE A 173 -10.10 -20.62 -0.73
N ILE A 174 -8.87 -20.13 -0.94
CA ILE A 174 -7.68 -20.97 -1.01
C ILE A 174 -7.44 -21.71 0.31
N ALA A 175 -7.55 -21.03 1.44
CA ALA A 175 -7.36 -21.63 2.77
C ALA A 175 -8.41 -22.72 3.06
N VAL A 176 -9.68 -22.51 2.73
CA VAL A 176 -10.75 -23.49 2.89
C VAL A 176 -10.54 -24.68 1.95
N PHE A 177 -10.09 -24.45 0.72
CA PHE A 177 -9.80 -25.52 -0.22
C PHE A 177 -8.66 -26.41 0.29
N ILE A 178 -7.53 -25.83 0.68
CA ILE A 178 -6.38 -26.58 1.18
C ILE A 178 -6.75 -27.34 2.46
N SER A 179 -7.39 -26.69 3.42
CA SER A 179 -7.79 -27.33 4.68
C SER A 179 -8.81 -28.45 4.46
N GLY A 180 -9.76 -28.28 3.53
CA GLY A 180 -10.72 -29.29 3.15
C GLY A 180 -10.04 -30.55 2.59
N LEU A 181 -9.08 -30.39 1.68
CA LEU A 181 -8.30 -31.49 1.13
C LEU A 181 -7.46 -32.20 2.18
N MET A 182 -6.84 -31.46 3.11
CA MET A 182 -6.05 -32.07 4.21
C MET A 182 -6.88 -32.94 5.13
N VAL A 183 -8.15 -32.61 5.34
CA VAL A 183 -9.08 -33.36 6.22
C VAL A 183 -9.82 -34.46 5.41
N GLY A 184 -9.65 -34.52 4.08
CA GLY A 184 -10.35 -35.47 3.22
C GLY A 184 -11.84 -35.18 3.06
N ARG A 185 -12.25 -33.91 3.20
CA ARG A 185 -13.63 -33.45 2.99
C ARG A 185 -13.72 -32.58 1.74
N THR A 186 -14.88 -32.61 1.09
CA THR A 186 -15.16 -31.69 -0.02
C THR A 186 -15.08 -30.24 0.50
N PRO A 187 -14.22 -29.38 -0.08
CA PRO A 187 -14.13 -27.99 0.34
C PRO A 187 -15.44 -27.25 0.04
N GLU A 188 -16.05 -26.69 1.06
CA GLU A 188 -17.29 -25.92 0.93
C GLU A 188 -17.15 -24.58 1.64
N PHE A 189 -17.58 -23.52 0.98
CA PHE A 189 -17.63 -22.18 1.56
C PHE A 189 -18.98 -21.53 1.27
N LEU A 190 -19.61 -20.95 2.29
CA LEU A 190 -20.94 -20.34 2.21
C LEU A 190 -22.03 -21.25 1.62
N GLY A 191 -21.93 -22.55 1.86
CA GLY A 191 -22.90 -23.54 1.36
C GLY A 191 -22.72 -23.91 -0.13
N LYS A 192 -21.63 -23.49 -0.75
CA LYS A 192 -21.25 -23.88 -2.12
C LYS A 192 -19.93 -24.63 -2.11
N LYS A 193 -19.82 -25.63 -2.97
CA LYS A 193 -18.57 -26.36 -3.19
C LYS A 193 -17.59 -25.47 -3.93
N ILE A 194 -16.32 -25.56 -3.54
CA ILE A 194 -15.22 -24.92 -4.25
C ILE A 194 -14.72 -25.92 -5.28
N GLU A 195 -14.91 -25.60 -6.54
CA GLU A 195 -14.52 -26.46 -7.65
C GLU A 195 -13.19 -26.02 -8.29
N ALA A 196 -12.75 -26.75 -9.31
CA ALA A 196 -11.50 -26.48 -10.00
C ALA A 196 -11.48 -25.10 -10.71
N ARG A 197 -12.65 -24.60 -11.11
CA ARG A 197 -12.78 -23.29 -11.78
C ARG A 197 -12.46 -22.16 -10.81
N GLU A 198 -13.11 -22.15 -9.66
CA GLU A 198 -12.89 -21.14 -8.62
C GLU A 198 -11.44 -21.16 -8.14
N MET A 199 -10.85 -22.35 -7.98
CA MET A 199 -9.44 -22.47 -7.58
C MET A 199 -8.46 -21.98 -8.63
N LYS A 200 -8.72 -22.23 -9.92
CA LYS A 200 -7.88 -21.68 -10.99
C LYS A 200 -7.87 -20.15 -10.96
N ILE A 201 -9.05 -19.55 -10.87
CA ILE A 201 -9.19 -18.09 -10.81
C ILE A 201 -8.51 -17.53 -9.55
N ALA A 202 -8.78 -18.11 -8.38
CA ALA A 202 -8.17 -17.69 -7.13
C ALA A 202 -6.64 -17.77 -7.18
N THR A 203 -6.10 -18.85 -7.76
CA THR A 203 -4.65 -19.01 -7.92
C THR A 203 -4.06 -17.98 -8.87
N ILE A 204 -4.70 -17.71 -10.02
CA ILE A 204 -4.23 -16.69 -10.97
C ILE A 204 -4.21 -15.32 -10.32
N VAL A 205 -5.30 -14.93 -9.65
CA VAL A 205 -5.41 -13.63 -8.97
C VAL A 205 -4.33 -13.48 -7.89
N THR A 206 -4.11 -14.53 -7.09
CA THR A 206 -3.12 -14.48 -6.00
C THR A 206 -1.68 -14.44 -6.51
N LEU A 207 -1.36 -15.19 -7.57
CA LEU A 207 0.00 -15.25 -8.11
C LEU A 207 0.33 -14.06 -9.01
N LEU A 208 -0.65 -13.41 -9.61
CA LEU A 208 -0.43 -12.27 -10.48
C LEU A 208 0.28 -11.14 -9.74
N HIS A 209 -0.16 -10.83 -8.52
CA HIS A 209 0.37 -9.72 -7.74
C HIS A 209 1.89 -9.82 -7.50
N PRO A 210 2.42 -10.89 -6.87
CA PRO A 210 3.87 -11.05 -6.73
C PRO A 210 4.58 -11.21 -8.07
N PHE A 211 3.95 -11.80 -9.08
CA PHE A 211 4.54 -11.96 -10.39
C PHE A 211 4.87 -10.63 -11.05
N VAL A 212 3.91 -9.69 -11.13
CA VAL A 212 4.15 -8.40 -11.78
C VAL A 212 5.14 -7.53 -11.00
N ILE A 213 5.13 -7.62 -9.66
CA ILE A 213 6.10 -6.92 -8.80
C ILE A 213 7.53 -7.42 -9.10
N LEU A 214 7.73 -8.73 -8.99
CA LEU A 214 9.08 -9.31 -9.12
C LEU A 214 9.63 -9.20 -10.53
N VAL A 215 8.79 -9.43 -11.55
CA VAL A 215 9.21 -9.30 -12.96
C VAL A 215 9.53 -7.85 -13.29
N GLY A 216 8.68 -6.91 -12.88
CA GLY A 216 8.92 -5.48 -13.12
C GLY A 216 10.20 -5.01 -12.45
N THR A 217 10.37 -5.30 -11.16
CA THR A 217 11.59 -4.95 -10.42
C THR A 217 12.84 -5.57 -11.02
N SER A 218 12.78 -6.86 -11.39
CA SER A 218 13.92 -7.54 -12.00
C SER A 218 14.30 -6.94 -13.36
N LEU A 219 13.32 -6.57 -14.17
CA LEU A 219 13.53 -5.92 -15.44
C LEU A 219 14.18 -4.53 -15.26
N ALA A 220 13.67 -3.72 -14.34
CA ALA A 220 14.25 -2.41 -14.04
C ALA A 220 15.70 -2.55 -13.53
N ALA A 221 15.96 -3.44 -12.59
CA ALA A 221 17.30 -3.69 -12.07
C ALA A 221 18.25 -4.20 -13.16
N TYR A 222 17.77 -5.08 -14.04
CA TYR A 222 18.55 -5.56 -15.19
C TYR A 222 18.93 -4.43 -16.15
N LEU A 223 17.97 -3.59 -16.52
CA LEU A 223 18.22 -2.44 -17.41
C LEU A 223 19.16 -1.43 -16.75
N TYR A 224 19.00 -1.16 -15.47
CA TYR A 224 19.86 -0.24 -14.73
C TYR A 224 21.34 -0.67 -14.77
N VAL A 225 21.61 -1.97 -14.66
CA VAL A 225 22.97 -2.51 -14.65
C VAL A 225 23.54 -2.71 -16.07
N HIS A 226 22.73 -3.19 -17.03
CA HIS A 226 23.21 -3.63 -18.35
C HIS A 226 22.96 -2.65 -19.46
N ALA A 227 22.13 -1.62 -19.25
CA ALA A 227 21.84 -0.60 -20.24
C ALA A 227 21.99 0.83 -19.65
N PRO A 228 23.15 1.19 -19.07
CA PRO A 228 23.31 2.46 -18.36
C PRO A 228 23.06 3.68 -19.28
N SER A 229 23.43 3.60 -20.54
CA SER A 229 23.18 4.68 -21.51
C SER A 229 21.68 4.93 -21.76
N PHE A 230 20.86 3.89 -21.68
CA PHE A 230 19.40 4.03 -21.76
C PHE A 230 18.88 4.77 -20.53
N VAL A 231 19.31 4.36 -19.33
CA VAL A 231 18.91 5.00 -18.07
C VAL A 231 19.35 6.46 -17.99
N GLU A 232 20.58 6.77 -18.41
CA GLU A 232 21.11 8.14 -18.48
C GLU A 232 20.34 9.02 -19.47
N ASN A 233 19.94 8.49 -20.62
CA ASN A 233 19.14 9.21 -21.61
C ASN A 233 17.74 9.55 -21.10
N GLU A 234 17.22 8.80 -20.13
CA GLU A 234 15.97 9.07 -19.44
C GLU A 234 16.15 9.98 -18.19
N GLY A 235 17.34 10.54 -17.98
CA GLY A 235 17.62 11.48 -16.89
C GLY A 235 18.15 10.83 -15.60
N GLY A 236 18.47 9.54 -15.64
CA GLY A 236 18.81 8.74 -14.47
C GLY A 236 17.57 8.38 -13.65
N TRP A 237 17.56 7.20 -13.05
CA TRP A 237 16.38 6.73 -12.32
C TRP A 237 16.50 6.85 -10.81
N LEU A 238 17.72 6.70 -10.27
CA LEU A 238 17.93 6.57 -8.82
C LEU A 238 18.66 7.78 -8.25
N ASN A 239 18.10 8.40 -7.24
CA ASN A 239 18.81 9.38 -6.42
C ASN A 239 19.67 8.70 -5.32
N ASN A 240 19.27 7.50 -4.89
CA ASN A 240 19.96 6.72 -3.88
C ASN A 240 20.41 5.35 -4.44
N PRO A 241 21.49 5.30 -5.24
CA PRO A 241 21.96 4.05 -5.85
C PRO A 241 22.40 3.03 -4.78
N GLY A 242 22.37 1.74 -5.15
CA GLY A 242 22.72 0.64 -4.27
C GLY A 242 21.51 -0.09 -3.71
N PHE A 243 21.59 -0.53 -2.46
CA PHE A 243 20.50 -1.31 -1.84
C PHE A 243 19.21 -0.50 -1.69
N HIS A 244 19.32 0.79 -1.39
CA HIS A 244 18.15 1.66 -1.29
C HIS A 244 17.50 1.86 -2.65
N GLY A 245 18.28 2.05 -3.71
CA GLY A 245 17.75 2.16 -5.08
C GLY A 245 17.02 0.91 -5.56
N LEU A 246 17.44 -0.29 -5.11
CA LEU A 246 16.65 -1.50 -5.35
C LEU A 246 15.29 -1.43 -4.63
N SER A 247 15.27 -0.86 -3.42
CA SER A 247 14.02 -0.64 -2.68
C SER A 247 13.11 0.38 -3.37
N GLU A 248 13.68 1.45 -3.96
CA GLU A 248 12.94 2.43 -4.77
C GLU A 248 12.22 1.75 -5.94
N MET A 249 12.94 0.93 -6.72
CA MET A 249 12.37 0.17 -7.84
C MET A 249 11.31 -0.84 -7.38
N LEU A 250 11.57 -1.55 -6.29
CA LEU A 250 10.65 -2.55 -5.73
C LEU A 250 9.38 -1.90 -5.18
N TYR A 251 9.53 -0.74 -4.52
CA TYR A 251 8.39 0.01 -3.98
C TYR A 251 7.47 0.47 -5.10
N GLU A 252 8.03 1.00 -6.19
CA GLU A 252 7.25 1.51 -7.32
C GLU A 252 6.38 0.42 -7.94
N PHE A 253 6.96 -0.75 -8.29
CA PHE A 253 6.17 -1.86 -8.83
C PHE A 253 5.21 -2.45 -7.80
N THR A 254 5.54 -2.43 -6.53
CA THR A 254 4.64 -2.86 -5.44
C THR A 254 3.43 -1.93 -5.34
N SER A 255 3.67 -0.63 -5.36
CA SER A 255 2.63 0.40 -5.32
C SER A 255 1.72 0.33 -6.55
N CYS A 256 2.30 0.20 -7.73
CA CYS A 256 1.54 0.04 -8.98
C CYS A 256 0.69 -1.23 -8.98
N ALA A 257 1.24 -2.37 -8.54
CA ALA A 257 0.51 -3.63 -8.47
C ALA A 257 -0.64 -3.59 -7.45
N ALA A 258 -0.41 -2.96 -6.30
CA ALA A 258 -1.44 -2.72 -5.28
C ALA A 258 -2.43 -1.62 -5.67
N ASN A 259 -2.16 -0.87 -6.75
CA ASN A 259 -2.89 0.33 -7.15
C ASN A 259 -2.96 1.38 -6.03
N ASN A 260 -1.88 1.52 -5.28
CA ASN A 260 -1.75 2.49 -4.20
C ASN A 260 -1.44 3.87 -4.77
N GLY A 261 -0.28 4.07 -5.39
CA GLY A 261 0.14 5.32 -6.04
C GLY A 261 1.14 6.15 -5.24
N SER A 262 1.53 5.75 -4.02
CA SER A 262 2.72 6.32 -3.37
C SER A 262 3.98 5.73 -3.97
N GLY A 263 5.06 6.49 -4.00
CA GLY A 263 6.39 6.06 -4.44
C GLY A 263 7.43 6.25 -3.34
N PHE A 264 8.63 5.75 -3.57
CA PHE A 264 9.82 6.29 -2.93
C PHE A 264 10.33 7.42 -3.81
N GLU A 265 10.26 8.64 -3.30
CA GLU A 265 10.43 9.87 -4.07
C GLU A 265 11.87 10.11 -4.57
N GLY A 266 12.82 9.24 -4.17
CA GLY A 266 14.15 9.14 -4.73
C GLY A 266 14.18 8.56 -6.14
N LEU A 267 13.13 7.85 -6.55
CA LEU A 267 13.00 7.31 -7.91
C LEU A 267 12.57 8.42 -8.89
N GLY A 268 13.34 8.61 -9.95
CA GLY A 268 12.95 9.47 -11.08
C GLY A 268 12.00 8.72 -12.01
N ASP A 269 10.73 8.61 -11.64
CA ASP A 269 9.74 7.77 -12.29
C ASP A 269 9.05 8.39 -13.51
N ASN A 270 9.23 9.71 -13.74
CA ASN A 270 8.62 10.40 -14.89
C ASN A 270 9.41 10.18 -16.17
N THR A 271 9.58 8.93 -16.60
CA THR A 271 10.27 8.52 -17.82
C THR A 271 9.40 7.59 -18.66
N TRP A 272 9.81 7.33 -19.90
CA TRP A 272 9.09 6.41 -20.77
C TRP A 272 9.00 5.00 -20.17
N PHE A 273 10.12 4.49 -19.65
CA PHE A 273 10.15 3.14 -19.06
C PHE A 273 9.18 3.03 -17.89
N TRP A 274 9.28 3.93 -16.92
CA TRP A 274 8.45 3.87 -15.71
C TRP A 274 6.98 4.11 -16.03
N ASN A 275 6.66 5.10 -16.84
CA ASN A 275 5.28 5.42 -17.22
C ASN A 275 4.57 4.25 -17.91
N TYR A 276 5.23 3.55 -18.86
CA TYR A 276 4.60 2.42 -19.53
C TYR A 276 4.59 1.16 -18.70
N SER A 277 5.69 0.80 -18.04
CA SER A 277 5.76 -0.42 -17.23
C SER A 277 4.80 -0.37 -16.03
N CYS A 278 4.78 0.74 -15.31
CA CYS A 278 3.85 0.96 -14.20
C CYS A 278 2.40 1.00 -14.68
N GLY A 279 2.11 1.63 -15.81
CA GLY A 279 0.78 1.64 -16.41
C GLY A 279 0.26 0.23 -16.73
N ILE A 280 1.10 -0.64 -17.30
CA ILE A 280 0.75 -2.04 -17.59
C ILE A 280 0.51 -2.79 -16.28
N VAL A 281 1.41 -2.66 -15.30
CA VAL A 281 1.30 -3.33 -14.00
C VAL A 281 0.02 -2.89 -13.27
N LEU A 282 -0.29 -1.60 -13.29
CA LEU A 282 -1.49 -1.03 -12.69
C LEU A 282 -2.77 -1.61 -13.32
N ILE A 283 -2.83 -1.69 -14.64
CA ILE A 283 -3.98 -2.28 -15.37
C ILE A 283 -4.14 -3.76 -15.00
N LEU A 284 -3.07 -4.53 -15.01
CA LEU A 284 -3.10 -5.94 -14.65
C LEU A 284 -3.48 -6.14 -13.19
N GLY A 285 -2.88 -5.38 -12.27
CA GLY A 285 -3.14 -5.45 -10.83
C GLY A 285 -4.55 -5.03 -10.43
N ARG A 286 -5.24 -4.23 -11.26
CA ARG A 286 -6.62 -3.80 -11.00
C ARG A 286 -7.65 -4.70 -11.67
N PHE A 287 -7.56 -4.83 -12.98
CA PHE A 287 -8.64 -5.45 -13.75
C PHE A 287 -8.67 -6.97 -13.65
N VAL A 288 -7.52 -7.63 -13.63
CA VAL A 288 -7.50 -9.09 -13.54
C VAL A 288 -8.08 -9.59 -12.21
N PRO A 289 -7.70 -9.07 -11.04
CA PRO A 289 -8.35 -9.44 -9.79
C PRO A 289 -9.85 -9.15 -9.77
N ILE A 290 -10.28 -7.95 -10.16
CA ILE A 290 -11.71 -7.60 -10.13
C ILE A 290 -12.53 -8.52 -11.03
N VAL A 291 -12.10 -8.71 -12.28
CA VAL A 291 -12.81 -9.58 -13.22
C VAL A 291 -12.79 -11.03 -12.74
N GLY A 292 -11.64 -11.51 -12.26
CA GLY A 292 -11.52 -12.88 -11.76
C GLY A 292 -12.39 -13.15 -10.52
N GLN A 293 -12.50 -12.19 -9.62
CA GLN A 293 -13.28 -12.36 -8.39
C GLN A 293 -14.80 -12.21 -8.61
N VAL A 294 -15.23 -11.53 -9.67
CA VAL A 294 -16.65 -11.35 -10.01
C VAL A 294 -17.15 -12.47 -10.92
N ALA A 295 -16.27 -13.10 -11.72
CA ALA A 295 -16.60 -14.18 -12.66
C ALA A 295 -16.90 -15.52 -11.97
#